data_7406e0d215c3b6ead58a0f8493ed3f63
#
_entry.id   7406e0d215c3b6ead58a0f8493ed3f63
#
_cell.length_a   1.000
_cell.length_b   1.000
_cell.length_c   1.000
_cell.angle_alpha   90.00
_cell.angle_beta   90.00
_cell.angle_gamma   90.00
#
_symmetry.space_group_name_H-M   'P 1'
#
loop_
_entity.id
_entity.type
_entity.pdbx_description
1 polymer ?
#
loop_
_entity_poly.entity_id
_entity_poly.type
_entity_poly.pdbx_seq_one_letter_code
_entity_poly.pdbx_strand_id
1 'polypeptide(L)'
;MGDVFRGGNQNVIASIDSEKISTQEFVEYLRRLNLNGEQIKNLPKTDLIEKILSEYIGKRVMVLEIEKLGITVNDNSLRNIIKNDTLFFKDNKFSRTEYEKFLIKSGVTAPLFEKNIAEQEKKRQFLSSLSGGIVVPELLVQKDTLSKMWVLRR
;
A
#
# COMPACT_ATOMS: atom_id res chain seq x y z
N MET A 1 -12.41 26.52 33.32
CA MET A 1 -11.64 25.44 32.62
C MET A 1 -12.49 24.98 31.48
N GLY A 2 -12.06 25.35 30.29
CA GLY A 2 -12.90 25.31 29.10
C GLY A 2 -13.11 23.92 28.53
N ASP A 3 -14.34 23.69 28.13
CA ASP A 3 -14.84 22.60 27.31
C ASP A 3 -14.10 22.51 25.96
N VAL A 4 -13.02 21.72 25.89
CA VAL A 4 -12.28 21.45 24.64
C VAL A 4 -12.93 20.30 23.83
N PHE A 5 -14.01 19.70 24.36
CA PHE A 5 -14.68 18.54 23.74
C PHE A 5 -16.13 18.76 23.28
N ARG A 6 -16.53 20.00 23.01
CA ARG A 6 -17.85 20.28 22.45
C ARG A 6 -17.74 20.75 21.01
N GLY A 7 -17.98 19.82 20.05
CA GLY A 7 -18.28 20.20 18.67
C GLY A 7 -17.40 19.58 17.57
N GLY A 8 -16.68 18.50 17.82
CA GLY A 8 -16.03 17.72 16.74
C GLY A 8 -16.96 16.59 16.27
N ASN A 9 -17.19 16.48 14.98
CA ASN A 9 -17.88 15.36 14.32
C ASN A 9 -17.50 14.03 14.98
N GLN A 10 -18.43 13.41 15.70
CA GLN A 10 -18.22 12.15 16.43
C GLN A 10 -17.79 10.97 15.55
N ASN A 11 -17.69 11.18 14.24
CA ASN A 11 -17.35 10.17 13.24
C ASN A 11 -15.98 10.35 12.58
N VAL A 12 -15.11 11.24 13.07
CA VAL A 12 -13.78 11.49 12.50
C VAL A 12 -12.71 10.95 13.43
N ILE A 13 -11.89 9.99 12.96
CA ILE A 13 -10.79 9.40 13.73
C ILE A 13 -9.50 10.20 13.53
N ALA A 14 -9.25 10.66 12.30
CA ALA A 14 -8.05 11.40 11.95
C ALA A 14 -8.35 12.41 10.84
N SER A 15 -7.54 13.45 10.76
CA SER A 15 -7.57 14.43 9.66
C SER A 15 -6.17 14.50 9.04
N ILE A 16 -6.12 14.47 7.71
CA ILE A 16 -4.91 14.61 6.91
C ILE A 16 -5.15 15.80 5.98
N ASP A 17 -4.50 16.92 6.24
CA ASP A 17 -4.79 18.19 5.56
C ASP A 17 -6.29 18.54 5.62
N SER A 18 -6.95 18.55 4.47
CA SER A 18 -8.39 18.80 4.35
C SER A 18 -9.25 17.53 4.40
N GLU A 19 -8.64 16.36 4.28
CA GLU A 19 -9.36 15.08 4.32
C GLU A 19 -9.60 14.58 5.73
N LYS A 20 -10.80 14.09 5.96
CA LYS A 20 -11.21 13.51 7.24
C LYS A 20 -11.39 12.01 7.07
N ILE A 21 -10.73 11.25 7.91
CA ILE A 21 -10.92 9.80 8.00
C ILE A 21 -12.04 9.54 8.99
N SER A 22 -13.11 8.93 8.50
CA SER A 22 -14.26 8.61 9.34
C SER A 22 -14.06 7.30 10.10
N THR A 23 -14.76 7.18 11.24
CA THR A 23 -14.84 5.94 12.01
C THR A 23 -15.37 4.79 11.15
N GLN A 24 -16.35 5.07 10.30
CA GLN A 24 -16.98 4.07 9.44
C GLN A 24 -15.99 3.49 8.42
N GLU A 25 -15.21 4.33 7.74
CA GLU A 25 -14.18 3.88 6.79
C GLU A 25 -13.13 2.99 7.46
N PHE A 26 -12.72 3.35 8.67
CA PHE A 26 -11.77 2.54 9.42
C PHE A 26 -12.36 1.20 9.87
N VAL A 27 -13.61 1.16 10.32
CA VAL A 27 -14.31 -0.08 10.66
C VAL A 27 -14.44 -1.00 9.43
N GLU A 28 -14.77 -0.45 8.27
CA GLU A 28 -14.82 -1.21 7.02
C GLU A 28 -13.43 -1.75 6.64
N TYR A 29 -12.39 -0.95 6.82
CA TYR A 29 -11.02 -1.40 6.63
C TYR A 29 -10.67 -2.57 7.55
N LEU A 30 -10.98 -2.47 8.85
CA LEU A 30 -10.77 -3.58 9.81
C LEU A 30 -11.50 -4.87 9.41
N ARG A 31 -12.72 -4.76 8.90
CA ARG A 31 -13.48 -5.92 8.41
C ARG A 31 -12.80 -6.60 7.23
N ARG A 32 -12.20 -5.83 6.32
CA ARG A 32 -11.48 -6.36 5.14
C ARG A 32 -10.16 -7.03 5.48
N LEU A 33 -9.53 -6.69 6.61
CA LEU A 33 -8.27 -7.31 7.04
C LEU A 33 -8.42 -8.77 7.44
N ASN A 34 -9.66 -9.25 7.66
CA ASN A 34 -9.99 -10.63 7.99
C ASN A 34 -9.04 -11.21 9.07
N LEU A 35 -8.83 -10.42 10.15
CA LEU A 35 -7.89 -10.75 11.22
C LEU A 35 -8.25 -12.09 11.84
N ASN A 36 -7.32 -13.04 11.81
CA ASN A 36 -7.53 -14.32 12.45
C ASN A 36 -7.36 -14.21 13.97
N GLY A 37 -8.01 -15.14 14.72
CA GLY A 37 -8.09 -15.09 16.18
C GLY A 37 -6.73 -15.15 16.89
N GLU A 38 -5.68 -15.72 16.27
CA GLU A 38 -4.33 -15.79 16.84
C GLU A 38 -3.63 -14.43 16.82
N GLN A 39 -3.82 -13.65 15.75
CA GLN A 39 -3.28 -12.28 15.65
C GLN A 39 -3.91 -11.35 16.69
N ILE A 40 -5.17 -11.63 17.08
CA ILE A 40 -5.89 -10.82 18.07
C ILE A 40 -5.52 -11.22 19.51
N LYS A 41 -5.14 -12.50 19.73
CA LYS A 41 -4.86 -13.02 21.09
C LYS A 41 -3.49 -12.60 21.65
N ASN A 42 -2.51 -12.36 20.78
CA ASN A 42 -1.11 -12.18 21.17
C ASN A 42 -0.68 -10.74 21.41
N LEU A 43 -1.56 -9.77 21.17
CA LEU A 43 -1.29 -8.34 21.39
C LEU A 43 -2.40 -7.73 22.28
N PRO A 44 -2.08 -6.80 23.17
CA PRO A 44 -3.08 -5.96 23.81
C PRO A 44 -3.97 -5.37 22.74
N LYS A 45 -5.29 -5.48 22.90
CA LYS A 45 -6.26 -5.02 21.87
C LYS A 45 -6.07 -3.57 21.46
N THR A 46 -5.66 -2.73 22.40
CA THR A 46 -5.38 -1.31 22.18
C THR A 46 -4.21 -1.12 21.24
N ASP A 47 -3.07 -1.79 21.47
CA ASP A 47 -1.86 -1.65 20.68
C ASP A 47 -2.05 -2.15 19.25
N LEU A 48 -2.84 -3.22 19.07
CA LEU A 48 -3.18 -3.75 17.76
C LEU A 48 -4.02 -2.75 16.95
N ILE A 49 -5.04 -2.15 17.57
CA ILE A 49 -5.91 -1.17 16.92
C ILE A 49 -5.11 0.09 16.56
N GLU A 50 -4.27 0.58 17.46
CA GLU A 50 -3.41 1.74 17.21
C GLU A 50 -2.42 1.48 16.06
N LYS A 51 -1.81 0.30 16.03
CA LYS A 51 -0.92 -0.11 14.93
C LYS A 51 -1.65 -0.17 13.59
N ILE A 52 -2.82 -0.79 13.55
CA ILE A 52 -3.64 -0.87 12.33
C ILE A 52 -4.11 0.53 11.89
N LEU A 53 -4.50 1.37 12.84
CA LEU A 53 -4.89 2.75 12.55
C LEU A 53 -3.72 3.55 11.95
N SER A 54 -2.53 3.44 12.55
CA SER A 54 -1.32 4.10 12.04
C SER A 54 -0.97 3.63 10.63
N GLU A 55 -1.09 2.32 10.36
CA GLU A 55 -0.88 1.75 9.03
C GLU A 55 -1.93 2.26 8.02
N TYR A 56 -3.19 2.33 8.44
CA TYR A 56 -4.27 2.85 7.61
C TYR A 56 -4.05 4.32 7.25
N ILE A 57 -3.71 5.15 8.24
CA ILE A 57 -3.38 6.56 8.04
C ILE A 57 -2.18 6.70 7.09
N GLY A 58 -1.10 5.93 7.31
CA GLY A 58 0.08 5.96 6.44
C GLY A 58 -0.23 5.59 4.98
N LYS A 59 -1.09 4.59 4.77
CA LYS A 59 -1.58 4.23 3.42
C LYS A 59 -2.38 5.38 2.80
N ARG A 60 -3.22 6.04 3.58
CA ARG A 60 -4.04 7.15 3.10
C ARG A 60 -3.19 8.37 2.72
N VAL A 61 -2.23 8.74 3.58
CA VAL A 61 -1.24 9.80 3.29
C VAL A 61 -0.52 9.51 1.98
N MET A 62 -0.04 8.27 1.79
CA MET A 62 0.65 7.88 0.57
C MET A 62 -0.23 8.06 -0.68
N VAL A 63 -1.50 7.67 -0.62
CA VAL A 63 -2.44 7.84 -1.73
C VAL A 63 -2.62 9.32 -2.07
N LEU A 64 -2.82 10.17 -1.06
CA LEU A 64 -2.98 11.60 -1.24
C LEU A 64 -1.74 12.26 -1.86
N GLU A 65 -0.55 11.88 -1.40
CA GLU A 65 0.70 12.41 -1.96
C GLU A 65 0.90 11.95 -3.42
N ILE A 66 0.58 10.71 -3.76
CA ILE A 66 0.60 10.20 -5.13
C ILE A 66 -0.34 11.02 -6.03
N GLU A 67 -1.56 11.31 -5.55
CA GLU A 67 -2.54 12.12 -6.29
C GLU A 67 -2.07 13.57 -6.44
N LYS A 68 -1.57 14.18 -5.36
CA LYS A 68 -1.04 15.54 -5.36
C LYS A 68 0.16 15.73 -6.29
N LEU A 69 1.02 14.72 -6.39
CA LEU A 69 2.16 14.69 -7.32
C LEU A 69 1.74 14.37 -8.76
N GLY A 70 0.50 14.02 -9.01
CA GLY A 70 0.00 13.69 -10.35
C GLY A 70 0.62 12.41 -10.93
N ILE A 71 1.05 11.47 -10.08
CA ILE A 71 1.64 10.20 -10.54
C ILE A 71 0.56 9.35 -11.21
N THR A 72 0.74 9.09 -12.50
CA THR A 72 -0.20 8.30 -13.31
C THR A 72 0.53 7.15 -14.00
N VAL A 73 -0.21 6.09 -14.28
CA VAL A 73 0.27 4.97 -15.10
C VAL A 73 -0.56 4.96 -16.38
N ASN A 74 0.10 5.15 -17.51
CA ASN A 74 -0.58 5.09 -18.80
C ASN A 74 -0.88 3.64 -19.23
N ASP A 75 -1.87 3.47 -20.11
CA ASP A 75 -2.35 2.16 -20.56
C ASP A 75 -1.25 1.31 -21.21
N ASN A 76 -0.30 1.92 -21.92
CA ASN A 76 0.80 1.19 -22.54
C ASN A 76 1.76 0.63 -21.48
N SER A 77 2.08 1.41 -20.46
CA SER A 77 2.90 0.96 -19.34
C SER A 77 2.22 -0.17 -18.58
N LEU A 78 0.93 -0.02 -18.28
CA LEU A 78 0.13 -1.04 -17.61
C LEU A 78 0.10 -2.35 -18.43
N ARG A 79 -0.16 -2.23 -19.73
CA ARG A 79 -0.14 -3.38 -20.64
C ARG A 79 1.22 -4.07 -20.68
N ASN A 80 2.30 -3.31 -20.67
CA ASN A 80 3.65 -3.87 -20.67
C ASN A 80 3.98 -4.58 -19.36
N ILE A 81 3.55 -4.01 -18.21
CA ILE A 81 3.72 -4.67 -16.90
C ILE A 81 3.04 -6.03 -16.92
N ILE A 82 1.76 -6.08 -17.34
CA ILE A 82 0.99 -7.33 -17.39
C ILE A 82 1.59 -8.32 -18.39
N LYS A 83 2.01 -7.85 -19.58
CA LYS A 83 2.59 -8.73 -20.61
C LYS A 83 3.95 -9.29 -20.25
N ASN A 84 4.70 -8.63 -19.37
CA ASN A 84 6.03 -9.07 -18.94
C ASN A 84 5.96 -9.89 -17.63
N ASP A 85 4.78 -10.05 -17.03
CA ASP A 85 4.63 -10.89 -15.87
C ASP A 85 4.69 -12.37 -16.27
N THR A 86 5.68 -13.06 -15.74
CA THR A 86 5.94 -14.48 -16.02
C THR A 86 4.81 -15.41 -15.59
N LEU A 87 3.93 -14.98 -14.69
CA LEU A 87 2.72 -15.70 -14.28
C LEU A 87 1.77 -15.98 -15.46
N PHE A 88 1.83 -15.15 -16.50
CA PHE A 88 0.97 -15.25 -17.68
C PHE A 88 1.72 -15.79 -18.90
N PHE A 89 2.89 -16.40 -18.69
CA PHE A 89 3.67 -16.96 -19.80
C PHE A 89 3.26 -18.41 -20.09
N LYS A 90 3.27 -18.72 -21.38
CA LYS A 90 3.28 -20.07 -21.91
C LYS A 90 4.35 -20.11 -23.01
N ASP A 91 5.21 -21.10 -22.97
CA ASP A 91 6.32 -21.26 -23.94
C ASP A 91 7.20 -19.99 -24.03
N ASN A 92 7.53 -19.39 -22.86
CA ASN A 92 8.33 -18.18 -22.70
C ASN A 92 7.73 -16.91 -23.36
N LYS A 93 6.42 -16.92 -23.63
CA LYS A 93 5.69 -15.77 -24.18
C LYS A 93 4.40 -15.52 -23.40
N PHE A 94 3.98 -14.26 -23.38
CA PHE A 94 2.68 -13.91 -22.81
C PHE A 94 1.56 -14.69 -23.47
N SER A 95 0.73 -15.31 -22.68
CA SER A 95 -0.44 -16.07 -23.10
C SER A 95 -1.70 -15.42 -22.52
N ARG A 96 -2.56 -14.92 -23.40
CA ARG A 96 -3.87 -14.38 -23.03
C ARG A 96 -4.72 -15.44 -22.29
N THR A 97 -4.62 -16.68 -22.71
CA THR A 97 -5.35 -17.79 -22.08
C THR A 97 -4.93 -18.01 -20.63
N GLU A 98 -3.62 -17.92 -20.32
CA GLU A 98 -3.14 -18.05 -18.94
C GLU A 98 -3.58 -16.85 -18.09
N TYR A 99 -3.56 -15.63 -18.65
CA TYR A 99 -4.11 -14.44 -18.00
C TYR A 99 -5.61 -14.59 -17.67
N GLU A 100 -6.43 -15.02 -18.63
CA GLU A 100 -7.87 -15.24 -18.43
C GLU A 100 -8.15 -16.35 -17.40
N LYS A 101 -7.40 -17.46 -17.44
CA LYS A 101 -7.49 -18.53 -16.41
C LYS A 101 -7.15 -17.99 -15.01
N PHE A 102 -6.12 -17.16 -14.90
CA PHE A 102 -5.76 -16.53 -13.63
C PHE A 102 -6.92 -15.68 -13.09
N LEU A 103 -7.53 -14.83 -13.91
CA LEU A 103 -8.65 -13.99 -13.51
C LEU A 103 -9.83 -14.82 -13.01
N ILE A 104 -10.19 -15.87 -13.74
CA ILE A 104 -11.29 -16.79 -13.36
C ILE A 104 -10.96 -17.47 -12.03
N LYS A 105 -9.76 -18.03 -11.89
CA LYS A 105 -9.33 -18.72 -10.67
C LYS A 105 -9.29 -17.81 -9.46
N SER A 106 -8.91 -16.55 -9.65
CA SER A 106 -8.83 -15.54 -8.59
C SER A 106 -10.18 -14.89 -8.29
N GLY A 107 -11.21 -15.12 -9.09
CA GLY A 107 -12.52 -14.48 -8.96
C GLY A 107 -12.48 -12.96 -9.19
N VAL A 108 -11.50 -12.47 -9.95
CA VAL A 108 -11.26 -11.03 -10.17
C VAL A 108 -11.54 -10.69 -11.63
N THR A 109 -12.20 -9.56 -11.87
CA THR A 109 -12.42 -9.05 -13.24
C THR A 109 -11.15 -8.36 -13.76
N ALA A 110 -10.93 -8.36 -15.08
CA ALA A 110 -9.79 -7.71 -15.70
C ALA A 110 -9.66 -6.22 -15.31
N PRO A 111 -10.73 -5.39 -15.35
CA PRO A 111 -10.63 -3.99 -14.93
C PRO A 111 -10.19 -3.82 -13.48
N LEU A 112 -10.66 -4.67 -12.57
CA LEU A 112 -10.28 -4.61 -11.15
C LEU A 112 -8.82 -5.04 -10.97
N PHE A 113 -8.37 -6.08 -11.66
CA PHE A 113 -6.98 -6.52 -11.64
C PHE A 113 -6.05 -5.44 -12.18
N GLU A 114 -6.37 -4.89 -13.34
CA GLU A 114 -5.60 -3.83 -14.00
C GLU A 114 -5.51 -2.56 -13.13
N LYS A 115 -6.62 -2.17 -12.48
CA LYS A 115 -6.64 -1.09 -11.50
C LYS A 115 -5.68 -1.37 -10.34
N ASN A 116 -5.70 -2.58 -9.79
CA ASN A 116 -4.82 -2.94 -8.68
C ASN A 116 -3.33 -2.88 -9.09
N ILE A 117 -2.99 -3.36 -10.29
CA ILE A 117 -1.63 -3.25 -10.83
C ILE A 117 -1.22 -1.78 -11.01
N ALA A 118 -2.11 -0.94 -11.55
CA ALA A 118 -1.85 0.49 -11.70
C ALA A 118 -1.58 1.17 -10.35
N GLU A 119 -2.38 0.87 -9.31
CA GLU A 119 -2.18 1.40 -7.97
C GLU A 119 -0.85 0.94 -7.34
N GLN A 120 -0.47 -0.32 -7.54
CA GLN A 120 0.83 -0.82 -7.09
C GLN A 120 1.99 -0.12 -7.81
N GLU A 121 1.87 0.09 -9.11
CA GLU A 121 2.89 0.78 -9.90
C GLU A 121 3.04 2.24 -9.51
N LYS A 122 1.94 2.97 -9.27
CA LYS A 122 1.98 4.33 -8.73
C LYS A 122 2.74 4.39 -7.40
N LYS A 123 2.47 3.45 -6.48
CA LYS A 123 3.19 3.35 -5.21
C LYS A 123 4.67 3.08 -5.42
N ARG A 124 5.01 2.18 -6.34
CA ARG A 124 6.41 1.86 -6.67
C ARG A 124 7.15 3.09 -7.20
N GLN A 125 6.53 3.85 -8.11
CA GLN A 125 7.10 5.08 -8.67
C GLN A 125 7.28 6.14 -7.58
N PHE A 126 6.29 6.33 -6.72
CA PHE A 126 6.37 7.24 -5.58
C PHE A 126 7.53 6.88 -4.65
N LEU A 127 7.63 5.63 -4.21
CA LEU A 127 8.71 5.17 -3.33
C LEU A 127 10.09 5.26 -4.01
N SER A 128 10.17 4.97 -5.32
CA SER A 128 11.40 5.13 -6.09
C SER A 128 11.83 6.60 -6.18
N SER A 129 10.89 7.53 -6.31
CA SER A 129 11.21 8.97 -6.34
C SER A 129 11.78 9.45 -5.00
N LEU A 130 11.26 8.94 -3.90
CA LEU A 130 11.78 9.25 -2.56
C LEU A 130 13.17 8.66 -2.34
N SER A 131 13.42 7.43 -2.77
CA SER A 131 14.73 6.77 -2.62
C SER A 131 15.78 7.31 -3.59
N GLY A 132 15.41 7.71 -4.79
CA GLY A 132 16.30 8.32 -5.79
C GLY A 132 16.79 9.73 -5.40
N GLY A 133 16.09 10.41 -4.50
CA GLY A 133 16.52 11.70 -3.94
C GLY A 133 17.50 11.57 -2.77
N ILE A 134 17.67 10.39 -2.21
CA ILE A 134 18.65 10.11 -1.16
C ILE A 134 19.96 9.70 -1.84
N VAL A 135 20.74 10.66 -2.31
CA VAL A 135 22.17 10.45 -2.57
C VAL A 135 22.83 10.29 -1.21
N VAL A 136 23.01 9.05 -0.77
CA VAL A 136 23.87 8.78 0.39
C VAL A 136 25.29 9.13 -0.05
N PRO A 137 25.95 10.15 0.53
CA PRO A 137 27.33 10.43 0.18
C PRO A 137 28.15 9.16 0.42
N GLU A 138 28.99 8.80 -0.52
CA GLU A 138 29.84 7.59 -0.48
C GLU A 138 30.67 7.46 0.82
N LEU A 139 30.93 8.60 1.48
CA LEU A 139 31.60 8.73 2.77
C LEU A 139 30.84 8.18 3.98
N LEU A 140 29.50 7.93 3.86
CA LEU A 140 28.69 7.38 4.96
C LEU A 140 28.43 5.87 4.84
N VAL A 141 28.89 5.26 3.76
CA VAL A 141 28.83 3.80 3.57
C VAL A 141 30.12 3.20 4.17
N GLN A 142 30.28 3.31 5.48
CA GLN A 142 31.26 2.46 6.16
C GLN A 142 30.81 1.01 6.09
N LYS A 143 31.75 0.12 5.77
CA LYS A 143 31.59 -1.33 5.53
C LYS A 143 30.76 -2.05 6.62
N ASP A 144 30.73 -1.50 7.84
CA ASP A 144 30.03 -2.05 8.99
C ASP A 144 28.50 -1.84 8.96
N THR A 145 28.02 -0.85 8.22
CA THR A 145 26.58 -0.58 8.12
C THR A 145 25.89 -1.54 7.16
N LEU A 146 26.60 -1.97 6.11
CA LEU A 146 26.08 -2.92 5.13
C LEU A 146 25.91 -4.33 5.72
N SER A 147 26.83 -4.77 6.57
CA SER A 147 26.72 -6.09 7.21
C SER A 147 25.54 -6.22 8.17
N LYS A 148 25.17 -5.13 8.86
CA LYS A 148 24.01 -5.09 9.77
C LYS A 148 22.68 -5.03 9.04
N MET A 149 22.63 -4.43 7.86
CA MET A 149 21.42 -4.34 7.04
C MET A 149 21.02 -5.69 6.43
N TRP A 150 21.98 -6.61 6.19
CA TRP A 150 21.73 -7.94 5.66
C TRP A 150 21.25 -8.94 6.71
N VAL A 151 21.54 -8.70 8.00
CA VAL A 151 21.13 -9.59 9.10
C VAL A 151 19.64 -9.43 9.44
N LEU A 152 19.01 -8.31 9.10
CA LEU A 152 17.58 -8.06 9.35
C LEU A 152 16.65 -8.59 8.24
N ARG A 153 17.17 -9.32 7.25
CA ARG A 153 16.42 -9.88 6.11
C ARG A 153 16.36 -11.41 6.10
N ARG A 154 16.56 -12.05 7.26
CA ARG A 154 16.29 -13.50 7.41
C ARG A 154 15.16 -13.74 8.38
#